data_a0dcac9079097fa47ceafc629a97dd3e
#
_entry.id   a0dcac9079097fa47ceafc629a97dd3e
#
_cell.length_a   1.000
_cell.length_b   1.000
_cell.length_c   1.000
_cell.angle_alpha   90.00
_cell.angle_beta   90.00
_cell.angle_gamma   90.00
#
_symmetry.space_group_name_H-M   'P 1'
#
loop_
_entity.id
_entity.type
_entity.pdbx_description
1 polymer ?
#
loop_
_entity_poly.entity_id
_entity_poly.type
_entity_poly.pdbx_seq_one_letter_code
_entity_poly.pdbx_strand_id
1 'polypeptide(L)'
;MKLNSQNFNKIPDKNILEEESLKPPEESSKTLKINNIIPNIENKNQNDGNNKNEILKKNEETNNEIIFYSSTKLNMDNNKIYPSKNRYPYCIVWTPIPFLTYIIPFIGQTGIANSKGIIHDYSASFFVNIDDFSFGKPTKYLQLDLNEKEKIDYDKAIEKGDLKFRTLIYNFFRNNSHMYVAYILNQIKYKGKSDFNMIYIWWILIWRGKYISFLAFIKTYIGFFIFLLIIAIAIR
;
A
#
# COMPACT_ATOMS: atom_id res chain seq x y z
N MET A 1 28.43 -45.15 33.54
CA MET A 1 28.90 -43.78 33.34
C MET A 1 27.70 -42.83 33.49
N LYS A 2 27.59 -42.13 34.63
CA LYS A 2 26.44 -41.35 35.05
C LYS A 2 26.50 -39.98 34.35
N LEU A 3 25.48 -39.59 33.59
CA LEU A 3 25.31 -38.24 33.07
C LEU A 3 24.51 -37.42 34.07
N ASN A 4 25.14 -36.35 34.49
CA ASN A 4 24.65 -35.39 35.47
C ASN A 4 23.58 -34.50 34.83
N SER A 5 22.38 -34.54 35.37
CA SER A 5 21.32 -33.54 35.20
C SER A 5 21.55 -32.44 36.22
N GLN A 6 21.87 -31.22 35.74
CA GLN A 6 21.59 -29.98 36.53
C GLN A 6 21.81 -28.75 35.66
N ASN A 7 20.77 -27.93 35.70
CA ASN A 7 20.69 -26.48 35.54
C ASN A 7 19.89 -25.96 34.34
N PHE A 8 18.60 -26.16 34.45
CA PHE A 8 17.62 -25.19 33.89
C PHE A 8 16.90 -24.56 35.10
N ASN A 9 17.28 -23.34 35.44
CA ASN A 9 16.44 -22.37 36.15
C ASN A 9 17.28 -21.14 36.50
N LYS A 10 17.22 -20.12 35.65
CA LYS A 10 17.36 -18.72 36.09
C LYS A 10 16.59 -17.82 35.13
N ILE A 11 15.40 -17.52 35.53
CA ILE A 11 14.61 -16.37 35.05
C ILE A 11 15.26 -15.15 35.70
N PRO A 12 15.72 -14.14 34.97
CA PRO A 12 16.07 -12.86 35.59
C PRO A 12 14.83 -12.03 35.88
N ASP A 13 14.82 -11.53 37.10
CA ASP A 13 13.78 -10.65 37.66
C ASP A 13 13.48 -9.43 36.79
N LYS A 14 12.18 -9.13 36.76
CA LYS A 14 11.63 -7.80 36.49
C LYS A 14 12.23 -6.81 37.49
N ASN A 15 12.85 -5.76 37.02
CA ASN A 15 12.67 -4.37 37.47
C ASN A 15 13.78 -3.50 36.87
N ILE A 16 13.38 -2.26 36.53
CA ILE A 16 14.20 -1.14 36.03
C ILE A 16 14.29 -1.11 34.48
N LEU A 17 13.21 -0.67 33.85
CA LEU A 17 13.29 0.20 32.68
C LEU A 17 12.52 1.46 33.01
N GLU A 18 13.29 2.49 33.22
CA GLU A 18 12.85 3.88 33.31
C GLU A 18 11.96 4.22 32.12
N GLU A 19 10.82 4.79 32.41
CA GLU A 19 9.97 5.48 31.45
C GLU A 19 10.73 6.67 30.85
N GLU A 20 11.46 6.43 29.78
CA GLU A 20 11.86 7.50 28.88
C GLU A 20 10.63 7.82 28.05
N SER A 21 9.92 8.85 28.47
CA SER A 21 8.78 9.45 27.79
C SER A 21 9.16 9.79 26.35
N LEU A 22 8.78 8.94 25.42
CA LEU A 22 8.72 9.23 23.99
C LEU A 22 7.67 10.34 23.80
N LYS A 23 8.14 11.60 23.82
CA LYS A 23 7.36 12.71 23.27
C LYS A 23 7.04 12.37 21.81
N PRO A 24 5.78 12.44 21.37
CA PRO A 24 5.47 12.35 19.97
C PRO A 24 6.20 13.49 19.24
N PRO A 25 6.67 13.26 18.00
CA PRO A 25 7.30 14.31 17.21
C PRO A 25 6.28 15.46 17.08
N GLU A 26 6.75 16.66 17.35
CA GLU A 26 6.00 17.91 17.16
C GLU A 26 5.43 17.90 15.74
N GLU A 27 4.15 17.61 15.65
CA GLU A 27 3.34 17.90 14.50
C GLU A 27 3.38 19.41 14.33
N SER A 28 4.25 19.87 13.41
CA SER A 28 4.27 21.27 13.02
C SER A 28 2.87 21.61 12.52
N SER A 29 2.08 22.13 13.42
CA SER A 29 0.76 22.72 13.18
C SER A 29 0.94 23.89 12.21
N LYS A 30 1.05 23.61 10.94
CA LYS A 30 0.60 24.53 9.90
C LYS A 30 -0.92 24.50 9.91
N THR A 31 -1.50 24.96 10.99
CA THR A 31 -2.83 25.53 11.00
C THR A 31 -2.76 26.67 9.99
N LEU A 32 -3.07 26.37 8.74
CA LEU A 32 -3.32 27.38 7.72
C LEU A 32 -4.34 28.33 8.33
N LYS A 33 -3.89 29.56 8.59
CA LYS A 33 -4.76 30.67 8.96
C LYS A 33 -5.79 30.89 7.85
N ILE A 34 -6.90 30.19 7.91
CA ILE A 34 -8.08 30.36 7.04
C ILE A 34 -8.85 31.63 7.45
N ASN A 35 -8.30 32.44 8.37
CA ASN A 35 -8.97 33.61 8.93
C ASN A 35 -8.92 34.86 8.05
N ASN A 36 -8.40 34.80 6.81
CA ASN A 36 -8.26 36.01 5.99
C ASN A 36 -9.11 36.04 4.70
N ILE A 37 -10.15 35.23 4.61
CA ILE A 37 -11.09 35.29 3.47
C ILE A 37 -12.54 35.39 3.99
N ILE A 38 -12.76 36.26 4.98
CA ILE A 38 -14.10 36.74 5.26
C ILE A 38 -14.08 38.23 4.90
N PRO A 39 -14.73 38.65 3.80
CA PRO A 39 -14.89 40.08 3.56
C PRO A 39 -15.78 40.62 4.70
N ASN A 40 -15.29 41.69 5.38
CA ASN A 40 -16.05 42.49 6.29
C ASN A 40 -17.32 42.97 5.59
N ILE A 41 -18.44 42.35 5.91
CA ILE A 41 -19.75 42.88 5.59
C ILE A 41 -20.15 43.79 6.73
N GLU A 42 -19.84 45.07 6.58
CA GLU A 42 -20.41 46.10 7.41
C GLU A 42 -21.95 46.04 7.36
N ASN A 43 -22.53 45.97 8.55
CA ASN A 43 -23.96 46.05 8.78
C ASN A 43 -24.57 47.31 8.10
N LYS A 44 -25.33 47.12 7.05
CA LYS A 44 -26.38 48.05 6.70
C LYS A 44 -27.73 47.35 6.89
N ASN A 45 -28.39 47.76 7.96
CA ASN A 45 -29.80 47.48 8.21
C ASN A 45 -30.64 47.91 7.01
N GLN A 46 -31.44 46.96 6.49
CA GLN A 46 -32.84 47.22 6.11
C GLN A 46 -33.50 45.94 5.57
N ASN A 47 -34.60 45.59 6.21
CA ASN A 47 -35.74 44.76 5.82
C ASN A 47 -35.70 44.11 4.42
N ASP A 48 -35.53 42.75 4.39
CA ASP A 48 -36.29 41.89 3.51
C ASP A 48 -36.03 40.43 3.88
N GLY A 49 -37.04 39.76 4.42
CA GLY A 49 -36.91 38.34 4.90
C GLY A 49 -36.63 37.32 3.78
N ASN A 50 -36.92 37.66 2.52
CA ASN A 50 -36.64 36.79 1.38
C ASN A 50 -35.16 36.79 0.96
N ASN A 51 -34.47 37.91 1.12
CA ASN A 51 -33.08 38.05 0.71
C ASN A 51 -32.11 37.31 1.67
N LYS A 52 -32.48 37.16 2.96
CA LYS A 52 -31.68 36.50 3.96
C LYS A 52 -31.62 34.99 3.73
N ASN A 53 -32.71 34.36 3.28
CA ASN A 53 -32.77 32.94 2.99
C ASN A 53 -31.99 32.55 1.72
N GLU A 54 -31.98 33.46 0.73
CA GLU A 54 -31.23 33.27 -0.51
C GLU A 54 -29.72 33.42 -0.30
N ILE A 55 -29.30 34.36 0.55
CA ILE A 55 -27.89 34.54 0.94
C ILE A 55 -27.41 33.36 1.78
N LEU A 56 -28.23 32.82 2.68
CA LEU A 56 -27.88 31.65 3.48
C LEU A 56 -27.72 30.40 2.60
N LYS A 57 -28.64 30.16 1.67
CA LYS A 57 -28.53 29.06 0.68
C LYS A 57 -27.26 29.16 -0.16
N LYS A 58 -26.97 30.35 -0.68
CA LYS A 58 -25.80 30.59 -1.50
C LYS A 58 -24.49 30.38 -0.74
N ASN A 59 -24.47 30.75 0.55
CA ASN A 59 -23.32 30.51 1.44
C ASN A 59 -23.15 29.02 1.79
N GLU A 60 -24.24 28.28 1.97
CA GLU A 60 -24.18 26.81 2.18
C GLU A 60 -23.68 26.07 0.92
N GLU A 61 -24.16 26.42 -0.25
CA GLU A 61 -23.69 25.88 -1.53
C GLU A 61 -22.21 26.17 -1.74
N THR A 62 -21.77 27.40 -1.51
CA THR A 62 -20.35 27.79 -1.63
C THR A 62 -19.47 27.06 -0.62
N ASN A 63 -19.90 26.92 0.63
CA ASN A 63 -19.17 26.16 1.64
C ASN A 63 -19.08 24.67 1.29
N ASN A 64 -20.16 24.09 0.78
CA ASN A 64 -20.16 22.69 0.34
C ASN A 64 -19.23 22.48 -0.86
N GLU A 65 -19.18 23.40 -1.81
CA GLU A 65 -18.21 23.36 -2.92
C GLU A 65 -16.77 23.49 -2.44
N ILE A 66 -16.48 24.38 -1.50
CA ILE A 66 -15.13 24.55 -0.91
C ILE A 66 -14.70 23.29 -0.16
N ILE A 67 -15.61 22.69 0.64
CA ILE A 67 -15.35 21.45 1.37
C ILE A 67 -15.13 20.30 0.38
N PHE A 68 -15.95 20.19 -0.66
CA PHE A 68 -15.79 19.18 -1.71
C PHE A 68 -14.48 19.35 -2.47
N TYR A 69 -14.13 20.58 -2.86
CA TYR A 69 -12.88 20.87 -3.57
C TYR A 69 -11.65 20.59 -2.69
N SER A 70 -11.67 20.97 -1.41
CA SER A 70 -10.58 20.70 -0.48
C SER A 70 -10.43 19.22 -0.19
N SER A 71 -11.53 18.48 0.00
CA SER A 71 -11.50 17.02 0.19
C SER A 71 -11.03 16.28 -1.05
N THR A 72 -11.44 16.73 -2.25
CA THR A 72 -10.99 16.18 -3.53
C THR A 72 -9.50 16.43 -3.75
N LYS A 73 -8.98 17.60 -3.41
CA LYS A 73 -7.56 17.94 -3.51
C LYS A 73 -6.71 17.15 -2.52
N LEU A 74 -7.18 16.98 -1.28
CA LEU A 74 -6.53 16.12 -0.27
C LEU A 74 -6.51 14.65 -0.73
N ASN A 75 -7.60 14.15 -1.34
CA ASN A 75 -7.65 12.80 -1.88
C ASN A 75 -6.75 12.63 -3.11
N MET A 76 -6.57 13.64 -3.94
CA MET A 76 -5.65 13.59 -5.08
C MET A 76 -4.18 13.49 -4.63
N ASP A 77 -3.77 14.18 -3.56
CA ASP A 77 -2.42 14.08 -3.01
C ASP A 77 -2.18 12.74 -2.32
N ASN A 78 -3.19 12.15 -1.68
CA ASN A 78 -3.10 10.85 -1.04
C ASN A 78 -2.97 9.68 -2.03
N ASN A 79 -3.34 9.85 -3.31
CA ASN A 79 -3.23 8.82 -4.34
C ASN A 79 -1.93 8.92 -5.15
N LYS A 80 -1.07 9.89 -4.87
CA LYS A 80 0.16 10.11 -5.62
C LYS A 80 1.23 9.09 -5.26
N ILE A 81 1.80 8.46 -6.28
CA ILE A 81 2.86 7.47 -6.15
C ILE A 81 4.21 8.18 -6.08
N TYR A 82 5.03 7.79 -5.10
CA TYR A 82 6.38 8.31 -4.87
C TYR A 82 7.42 7.17 -4.89
N PRO A 83 7.87 6.70 -6.06
CA PRO A 83 8.80 5.58 -6.16
C PRO A 83 10.13 5.81 -5.45
N SER A 84 10.63 7.05 -5.43
CA SER A 84 11.87 7.43 -4.73
C SER A 84 11.78 7.21 -3.21
N LYS A 85 10.58 7.35 -2.65
CA LYS A 85 10.28 7.14 -1.22
C LYS A 85 9.73 5.74 -0.92
N ASN A 86 9.65 4.86 -1.93
CA ASN A 86 9.02 3.53 -1.83
C ASN A 86 7.56 3.59 -1.35
N ARG A 87 6.77 4.58 -1.85
CA ARG A 87 5.37 4.79 -1.48
C ARG A 87 4.46 4.66 -2.68
N TYR A 88 3.52 3.70 -2.59
CA TYR A 88 2.64 3.27 -3.67
C TYR A 88 1.17 3.18 -3.20
N PRO A 89 0.51 4.30 -2.85
CA PRO A 89 -0.86 4.27 -2.34
C PRO A 89 -1.80 3.50 -3.26
N TYR A 90 -2.55 2.54 -2.67
CA TYR A 90 -3.54 1.74 -3.39
C TYR A 90 -2.98 0.98 -4.60
N CYS A 91 -1.74 0.48 -4.50
CA CYS A 91 -1.11 -0.24 -5.60
C CYS A 91 -0.87 -1.70 -5.29
N ILE A 92 -1.01 -2.54 -6.32
CA ILE A 92 -0.32 -3.82 -6.37
C ILE A 92 1.08 -3.54 -6.91
N VAL A 93 2.10 -4.08 -6.29
CA VAL A 93 3.51 -3.92 -6.68
C VAL A 93 4.12 -5.27 -7.03
N TRP A 94 5.19 -5.24 -7.84
CA TRP A 94 5.88 -6.44 -8.28
C TRP A 94 7.38 -6.18 -8.43
N THR A 95 8.20 -7.21 -8.11
CA THR A 95 9.65 -7.21 -8.32
C THR A 95 10.13 -8.57 -8.81
N PRO A 96 11.20 -8.64 -9.64
CA PRO A 96 11.79 -9.91 -10.04
C PRO A 96 12.40 -10.65 -8.84
N ILE A 97 12.24 -11.98 -8.80
CA ILE A 97 12.95 -12.86 -7.87
C ILE A 97 14.28 -13.25 -8.52
N PRO A 98 15.44 -12.97 -7.90
CA PRO A 98 16.74 -13.34 -8.44
C PRO A 98 16.79 -14.82 -8.84
N PHE A 99 17.52 -15.14 -9.89
CA PHE A 99 17.64 -16.47 -10.50
C PHE A 99 16.35 -17.00 -11.13
N LEU A 100 15.22 -16.98 -10.45
CA LEU A 100 13.95 -17.50 -10.95
C LEU A 100 13.43 -16.67 -12.14
N THR A 101 13.44 -15.36 -12.02
CA THR A 101 13.04 -14.44 -13.10
C THR A 101 14.02 -14.47 -14.27
N TYR A 102 15.28 -14.91 -14.08
CA TYR A 102 16.26 -15.08 -15.16
C TYR A 102 15.93 -16.26 -16.07
N ILE A 103 15.23 -17.26 -15.56
CA ILE A 103 14.76 -18.41 -16.33
C ILE A 103 13.36 -18.12 -16.90
N ILE A 104 12.48 -17.57 -16.07
CA ILE A 104 11.09 -17.26 -16.43
C ILE A 104 10.79 -15.80 -16.07
N PRO A 105 10.91 -14.85 -17.01
CA PRO A 105 10.91 -13.41 -16.74
C PRO A 105 9.57 -12.84 -16.27
N PHE A 106 8.52 -13.67 -16.23
CA PHE A 106 7.19 -13.27 -15.77
C PHE A 106 6.86 -13.70 -14.33
N ILE A 107 7.75 -14.48 -13.70
CA ILE A 107 7.61 -14.91 -12.31
C ILE A 107 8.37 -13.93 -11.41
N GLY A 108 7.68 -13.44 -10.39
CA GLY A 108 8.25 -12.50 -9.43
C GLY A 108 7.42 -12.41 -8.16
N GLN A 109 7.92 -11.65 -7.21
CA GLN A 109 7.24 -11.36 -5.95
C GLN A 109 6.21 -10.27 -6.14
N THR A 110 5.05 -10.43 -5.49
CA THR A 110 3.94 -9.49 -5.54
C THR A 110 3.62 -9.00 -4.14
N GLY A 111 3.30 -7.72 -4.01
CA GLY A 111 2.81 -7.13 -2.77
C GLY A 111 1.63 -6.22 -3.04
N ILE A 112 0.99 -5.75 -1.98
CA ILE A 112 -0.07 -4.75 -2.03
C ILE A 112 0.27 -3.63 -1.07
N ALA A 113 0.04 -2.39 -1.48
CA ALA A 113 0.34 -1.24 -0.64
C ALA A 113 -0.95 -0.62 -0.12
N ASN A 114 -0.96 -0.26 1.16
CA ASN A 114 -2.09 0.34 1.84
C ASN A 114 -2.37 1.79 1.36
N SER A 115 -3.34 2.47 1.96
CA SER A 115 -3.72 3.85 1.62
C SER A 115 -2.57 4.85 1.79
N LYS A 116 -1.60 4.57 2.68
CA LYS A 116 -0.39 5.37 2.91
C LYS A 116 0.78 4.98 1.98
N GLY A 117 0.59 3.98 1.13
CA GLY A 117 1.61 3.48 0.22
C GLY A 117 2.64 2.54 0.84
N ILE A 118 2.40 2.06 2.06
CA ILE A 118 3.23 1.06 2.74
C ILE A 118 2.94 -0.30 2.12
N ILE A 119 4.00 -1.00 1.69
CA ILE A 119 3.88 -2.28 1.00
C ILE A 119 3.81 -3.41 2.03
N HIS A 120 2.87 -4.34 1.80
CA HIS A 120 2.73 -5.59 2.52
C HIS A 120 2.92 -6.75 1.53
N ASP A 121 3.72 -7.76 1.87
CA ASP A 121 3.90 -8.95 1.03
C ASP A 121 4.09 -10.23 1.85
N TYR A 122 3.50 -11.30 1.35
CA TYR A 122 3.66 -12.64 1.92
C TYR A 122 4.84 -13.34 1.24
N SER A 123 5.95 -13.51 1.97
CA SER A 123 7.22 -13.96 1.40
C SER A 123 7.72 -15.30 1.92
N ALA A 124 7.26 -15.72 3.10
CA ALA A 124 7.65 -16.97 3.73
C ALA A 124 6.52 -17.53 4.60
N SER A 125 6.66 -18.79 5.02
CA SER A 125 5.70 -19.43 5.94
C SER A 125 5.57 -18.61 7.21
N PHE A 126 4.32 -18.28 7.57
CA PHE A 126 3.94 -17.52 8.77
C PHE A 126 4.46 -16.07 8.81
N PHE A 127 4.95 -15.54 7.67
CA PHE A 127 5.62 -14.26 7.66
C PHE A 127 5.10 -13.32 6.55
N VAL A 128 4.62 -12.15 6.96
CA VAL A 128 4.22 -11.05 6.09
C VAL A 128 5.12 -9.86 6.40
N ASN A 129 5.85 -9.37 5.39
CA ASN A 129 6.64 -8.14 5.49
C ASN A 129 5.72 -6.92 5.45
N ILE A 130 6.12 -5.88 6.18
CA ILE A 130 5.48 -4.56 6.16
C ILE A 130 6.59 -3.52 5.99
N ASP A 131 6.48 -2.70 4.95
CA ASP A 131 7.43 -1.66 4.54
C ASP A 131 8.82 -2.14 4.09
N ASP A 132 9.09 -3.44 4.13
CA ASP A 132 10.32 -4.07 3.66
C ASP A 132 9.98 -5.12 2.58
N PHE A 133 9.80 -4.66 1.35
CA PHE A 133 9.36 -5.51 0.25
C PHE A 133 10.44 -6.52 -0.13
N SER A 134 10.07 -7.81 -0.12
CA SER A 134 10.97 -8.92 -0.43
C SER A 134 11.60 -8.77 -1.81
N PHE A 135 12.87 -9.14 -1.90
CA PHE A 135 13.70 -9.05 -3.12
C PHE A 135 13.96 -7.63 -3.61
N GLY A 136 13.70 -6.60 -2.79
CA GLY A 136 14.06 -5.22 -3.01
C GLY A 136 12.93 -4.36 -3.59
N LYS A 137 13.27 -3.16 -4.04
CA LYS A 137 12.26 -2.18 -4.48
C LYS A 137 11.44 -2.69 -5.66
N PRO A 138 10.14 -2.35 -5.72
CA PRO A 138 9.29 -2.67 -6.86
C PRO A 138 9.90 -2.23 -8.20
N THR A 139 9.71 -3.02 -9.23
CA THR A 139 10.03 -2.66 -10.62
C THR A 139 8.80 -2.34 -11.44
N LYS A 140 7.64 -2.89 -11.01
CA LYS A 140 6.32 -2.61 -11.58
C LYS A 140 5.32 -2.25 -10.50
N TYR A 141 4.30 -1.52 -10.88
CA TYR A 141 3.11 -1.28 -10.05
C TYR A 141 1.85 -1.25 -10.90
N LEU A 142 0.73 -1.55 -10.27
CA LEU A 142 -0.62 -1.37 -10.81
C LEU A 142 -1.45 -0.62 -9.76
N GLN A 143 -1.79 0.61 -10.03
CA GLN A 143 -2.66 1.39 -9.16
C GLN A 143 -4.10 0.92 -9.30
N LEU A 144 -4.74 0.63 -8.18
CA LEU A 144 -6.12 0.20 -8.11
C LEU A 144 -7.06 1.41 -8.23
N ASP A 145 -8.07 1.26 -9.05
CA ASP A 145 -9.14 2.22 -9.20
C ASP A 145 -10.28 1.82 -8.24
N LEU A 146 -10.20 2.32 -7.00
CA LEU A 146 -11.12 2.00 -5.92
C LEU A 146 -12.23 3.04 -5.83
N ASN A 147 -13.48 2.57 -5.69
CA ASN A 147 -14.59 3.44 -5.32
C ASN A 147 -14.54 3.78 -3.81
N GLU A 148 -15.36 4.73 -3.35
CA GLU A 148 -15.30 5.20 -1.96
C GLU A 148 -15.60 4.09 -0.94
N LYS A 149 -16.49 3.16 -1.23
CA LYS A 149 -16.79 2.02 -0.37
C LYS A 149 -15.60 1.07 -0.27
N GLU A 150 -14.97 0.76 -1.40
CA GLU A 150 -13.77 -0.09 -1.44
C GLU A 150 -12.60 0.55 -0.66
N LYS A 151 -12.42 1.88 -0.74
CA LYS A 151 -11.39 2.60 0.03
C LYS A 151 -11.60 2.51 1.54
N ILE A 152 -12.85 2.60 2.01
CA ILE A 152 -13.17 2.50 3.45
C ILE A 152 -12.72 1.16 4.03
N ASP A 153 -12.91 0.08 3.30
CA ASP A 153 -12.60 -1.28 3.75
C ASP A 153 -11.19 -1.75 3.39
N TYR A 154 -10.46 -0.98 2.57
CA TYR A 154 -9.20 -1.39 1.97
C TYR A 154 -8.10 -1.74 2.98
N ASP A 155 -7.76 -0.82 3.87
CA ASP A 155 -6.70 -1.02 4.85
C ASP A 155 -7.06 -2.14 5.85
N LYS A 156 -8.33 -2.24 6.25
CA LYS A 156 -8.84 -3.34 7.08
C LYS A 156 -8.75 -4.70 6.37
N ALA A 157 -8.94 -4.72 5.06
CA ALA A 157 -8.79 -5.95 4.28
C ALA A 157 -7.33 -6.40 4.21
N ILE A 158 -6.39 -5.47 4.13
CA ILE A 158 -4.95 -5.75 4.22
C ILE A 158 -4.60 -6.33 5.60
N GLU A 159 -5.04 -5.69 6.69
CA GLU A 159 -4.83 -6.20 8.04
C GLU A 159 -5.37 -7.62 8.23
N LYS A 160 -6.58 -7.90 7.72
CA LYS A 160 -7.15 -9.26 7.73
C LYS A 160 -6.31 -10.24 6.90
N GLY A 161 -5.78 -9.79 5.77
CA GLY A 161 -4.86 -10.55 4.95
C GLY A 161 -3.59 -10.92 5.71
N ASP A 162 -2.97 -9.93 6.37
CA ASP A 162 -1.78 -10.12 7.19
C ASP A 162 -2.00 -11.17 8.28
N LEU A 163 -3.08 -11.04 9.05
CA LEU A 163 -3.43 -11.98 10.11
C LEU A 163 -3.63 -13.39 9.56
N LYS A 164 -4.37 -13.54 8.46
CA LYS A 164 -4.61 -14.84 7.84
C LYS A 164 -3.33 -15.48 7.33
N PHE A 165 -2.52 -14.74 6.56
CA PHE A 165 -1.35 -15.32 5.90
C PHE A 165 -0.20 -15.61 6.89
N ARG A 166 -0.16 -14.93 8.04
CA ARG A 166 0.74 -15.29 9.15
C ARG A 166 0.41 -16.62 9.82
N THR A 167 -0.72 -17.25 9.51
CA THR A 167 -1.06 -18.61 9.97
C THR A 167 -0.83 -19.69 8.91
N LEU A 168 -0.41 -19.33 7.70
CA LEU A 168 -0.27 -20.24 6.57
C LEU A 168 1.17 -20.59 6.28
N ILE A 169 1.36 -21.86 5.83
CA ILE A 169 2.64 -22.31 5.27
C ILE A 169 2.71 -21.81 3.82
N TYR A 170 3.85 -21.19 3.49
CA TYR A 170 4.13 -20.74 2.13
C TYR A 170 4.18 -21.92 1.17
N ASN A 171 3.47 -21.82 0.05
CA ASN A 171 3.47 -22.79 -1.02
C ASN A 171 3.39 -22.07 -2.35
N PHE A 172 4.39 -22.27 -3.21
CA PHE A 172 4.50 -21.58 -4.50
C PHE A 172 3.25 -21.71 -5.38
N PHE A 173 2.51 -22.81 -5.32
CA PHE A 173 1.35 -23.08 -6.16
C PHE A 173 0.00 -22.82 -5.50
N ARG A 174 -0.03 -22.58 -4.17
CA ARG A 174 -1.31 -22.44 -3.43
C ARG A 174 -1.34 -21.17 -2.56
N ASN A 175 -0.38 -21.05 -1.64
CA ASN A 175 -0.33 -19.96 -0.67
C ASN A 175 0.93 -19.13 -0.92
N ASN A 176 0.88 -18.25 -1.90
CA ASN A 176 1.99 -17.40 -2.31
C ASN A 176 1.59 -15.91 -2.26
N SER A 177 2.50 -15.04 -2.64
CA SER A 177 2.28 -13.60 -2.65
C SER A 177 1.13 -13.15 -3.57
N HIS A 178 0.90 -13.83 -4.69
CA HIS A 178 -0.22 -13.52 -5.59
C HIS A 178 -1.57 -13.89 -4.95
N MET A 179 -1.63 -15.04 -4.24
CA MET A 179 -2.84 -15.43 -3.48
C MET A 179 -3.12 -14.50 -2.31
N TYR A 180 -2.08 -13.96 -1.67
CA TYR A 180 -2.22 -12.93 -0.64
C TYR A 180 -2.92 -11.70 -1.19
N VAL A 181 -2.45 -11.15 -2.31
CA VAL A 181 -3.08 -10.01 -3.00
C VAL A 181 -4.52 -10.35 -3.44
N ALA A 182 -4.73 -11.52 -4.06
CA ALA A 182 -6.04 -11.97 -4.50
C ALA A 182 -7.03 -12.06 -3.32
N TYR A 183 -6.59 -12.58 -2.17
CA TYR A 183 -7.41 -12.63 -0.97
C TYR A 183 -7.89 -11.25 -0.53
N ILE A 184 -7.00 -10.25 -0.51
CA ILE A 184 -7.35 -8.88 -0.12
C ILE A 184 -8.37 -8.26 -1.08
N LEU A 185 -8.16 -8.41 -2.41
CA LEU A 185 -9.10 -7.92 -3.41
C LEU A 185 -10.48 -8.57 -3.28
N ASN A 186 -10.54 -9.85 -2.91
CA ASN A 186 -11.79 -10.56 -2.64
C ASN A 186 -12.51 -10.04 -1.39
N GLN A 187 -11.76 -9.65 -0.33
CA GLN A 187 -12.34 -9.07 0.87
C GLN A 187 -13.07 -7.75 0.60
N ILE A 188 -12.50 -6.89 -0.22
CA ILE A 188 -13.12 -5.61 -0.59
C ILE A 188 -14.13 -5.72 -1.74
N LYS A 189 -14.29 -6.92 -2.33
CA LYS A 189 -15.07 -7.16 -3.55
C LYS A 189 -14.70 -6.19 -4.67
N TYR A 190 -13.39 -6.07 -4.93
CA TYR A 190 -12.86 -5.12 -5.89
C TYR A 190 -13.60 -5.18 -7.23
N LYS A 191 -14.13 -4.02 -7.69
CA LYS A 191 -14.99 -3.90 -8.88
C LYS A 191 -16.17 -4.90 -8.88
N GLY A 192 -16.72 -5.17 -7.69
CA GLY A 192 -17.87 -6.07 -7.51
C GLY A 192 -17.56 -7.56 -7.62
N LYS A 193 -16.29 -7.96 -7.71
CA LYS A 193 -15.84 -9.35 -7.85
C LYS A 193 -15.24 -9.91 -6.56
N SER A 194 -15.39 -11.22 -6.36
CA SER A 194 -14.86 -11.95 -5.20
C SER A 194 -14.19 -13.28 -5.57
N ASP A 195 -13.78 -13.43 -6.83
CA ASP A 195 -13.22 -14.63 -7.43
C ASP A 195 -11.76 -14.43 -7.93
N PHE A 196 -11.07 -13.42 -7.42
CA PHE A 196 -9.66 -13.21 -7.72
C PHE A 196 -8.83 -14.39 -7.24
N ASN A 197 -7.87 -14.82 -8.07
CA ASN A 197 -6.92 -15.87 -7.79
C ASN A 197 -5.52 -15.49 -8.25
N MET A 198 -4.52 -16.32 -7.95
CA MET A 198 -3.13 -16.02 -8.27
C MET A 198 -2.87 -15.83 -9.77
N ILE A 199 -3.57 -16.60 -10.63
CA ILE A 199 -3.41 -16.52 -12.09
C ILE A 199 -3.93 -15.19 -12.60
N TYR A 200 -5.05 -14.73 -12.07
CA TYR A 200 -5.62 -13.43 -12.43
C TYR A 200 -4.69 -12.28 -12.01
N ILE A 201 -4.13 -12.31 -10.79
CA ILE A 201 -3.19 -11.28 -10.32
C ILE A 201 -1.93 -11.28 -11.18
N TRP A 202 -1.37 -12.46 -11.46
CA TRP A 202 -0.23 -12.60 -12.37
C TRP A 202 -0.52 -12.00 -13.76
N TRP A 203 -1.70 -12.33 -14.34
CA TRP A 203 -2.12 -11.88 -15.65
C TRP A 203 -2.27 -10.35 -15.72
N ILE A 204 -2.99 -9.74 -14.76
CA ILE A 204 -3.19 -8.28 -14.78
C ILE A 204 -1.89 -7.51 -14.59
N LEU A 205 -0.93 -8.03 -13.82
CA LEU A 205 0.39 -7.41 -13.66
C LEU A 205 1.24 -7.48 -14.91
N ILE A 206 1.13 -8.54 -15.70
CA ILE A 206 1.81 -8.63 -17.00
C ILE A 206 1.28 -7.57 -17.95
N TRP A 207 -0.05 -7.48 -18.09
CA TRP A 207 -0.68 -6.66 -19.12
C TRP A 207 -0.94 -5.22 -18.72
N ARG A 208 -1.23 -4.95 -17.46
CA ARG A 208 -1.60 -3.62 -16.95
C ARG A 208 -0.58 -3.02 -16.00
N GLY A 209 0.40 -3.80 -15.54
CA GLY A 209 1.47 -3.31 -14.67
C GLY A 209 2.36 -2.31 -15.40
N LYS A 210 2.58 -1.15 -14.81
CA LYS A 210 3.46 -0.10 -15.31
C LYS A 210 4.85 -0.24 -14.72
N TYR A 211 5.91 -0.19 -15.54
CA TYR A 211 7.27 -0.11 -15.03
C TYR A 211 7.54 1.25 -14.39
N ILE A 212 8.26 1.25 -13.26
CA ILE A 212 8.61 2.47 -12.53
C ILE A 212 9.56 3.34 -13.35
N SER A 213 10.46 2.71 -14.11
CA SER A 213 11.44 3.37 -14.99
C SER A 213 11.91 2.42 -16.08
N PHE A 214 12.59 2.97 -17.09
CA PHE A 214 13.23 2.18 -18.12
C PHE A 214 14.32 1.24 -17.54
N LEU A 215 15.07 1.68 -16.55
CA LEU A 215 16.04 0.84 -15.84
C LEU A 215 15.38 -0.32 -15.09
N ALA A 216 14.18 -0.12 -14.52
CA ALA A 216 13.41 -1.19 -13.91
C ALA A 216 12.95 -2.23 -14.92
N PHE A 217 12.58 -1.81 -16.13
CA PHE A 217 12.30 -2.72 -17.23
C PHE A 217 13.56 -3.53 -17.61
N ILE A 218 14.69 -2.89 -17.85
CA ILE A 218 15.95 -3.58 -18.15
C ILE A 218 16.32 -4.57 -17.04
N LYS A 219 16.26 -4.14 -15.76
CA LYS A 219 16.56 -4.99 -14.61
C LYS A 219 15.70 -6.27 -14.61
N THR A 220 14.46 -6.19 -15.06
CA THR A 220 13.57 -7.36 -15.12
C THR A 220 14.02 -8.39 -16.16
N TYR A 221 14.51 -7.97 -17.31
CA TYR A 221 14.75 -8.87 -18.43
C TYR A 221 16.22 -9.15 -18.71
N ILE A 222 17.17 -8.34 -18.24
CA ILE A 222 18.60 -8.49 -18.54
C ILE A 222 19.12 -9.87 -18.15
N GLY A 223 18.73 -10.40 -16.99
CA GLY A 223 19.13 -11.73 -16.52
C GLY A 223 18.64 -12.84 -17.45
N PHE A 224 17.41 -12.73 -17.97
CA PHE A 224 16.85 -13.67 -18.91
C PHE A 224 17.61 -13.67 -20.25
N PHE A 225 17.93 -12.51 -20.80
CA PHE A 225 18.72 -12.44 -22.03
C PHE A 225 20.15 -12.95 -21.86
N ILE A 226 20.79 -12.69 -20.72
CA ILE A 226 22.11 -13.27 -20.39
C ILE A 226 22.01 -14.79 -20.31
N PHE A 227 20.98 -15.32 -19.65
CA PHE A 227 20.74 -16.76 -19.56
C PHE A 227 20.57 -17.41 -20.93
N LEU A 228 19.77 -16.80 -21.82
CA LEU A 228 19.62 -17.28 -23.20
C LEU A 228 20.94 -17.23 -23.98
N LEU A 229 21.75 -16.19 -23.80
CA LEU A 229 23.06 -16.07 -24.45
C LEU A 229 24.00 -17.20 -24.01
N ILE A 230 24.04 -17.50 -22.70
CA ILE A 230 24.87 -18.61 -22.18
C ILE A 230 24.43 -19.95 -22.79
N ILE A 231 23.12 -20.20 -22.87
CA ILE A 231 22.60 -21.42 -23.50
C ILE A 231 23.02 -21.48 -24.98
N ALA A 232 22.87 -20.39 -25.72
CA ALA A 232 23.24 -20.33 -27.14
C ALA A 232 24.74 -20.61 -27.37
N ILE A 233 25.60 -20.16 -26.45
CA ILE A 233 27.05 -20.44 -26.53
C ILE A 233 27.33 -21.90 -26.17
N ALA A 234 26.63 -22.48 -25.18
CA ALA A 234 26.85 -23.85 -24.74
C ALA A 234 26.38 -24.93 -25.72
N ILE A 235 25.43 -24.58 -26.63
CA ILE A 235 24.89 -25.49 -27.65
C ILE A 235 25.72 -25.41 -28.94
N ARG A 236 26.57 -24.40 -29.12
CA ARG A 236 27.41 -24.21 -30.29
C ARG A 236 28.73 -24.97 -30.22
#